data_206b719f384c21ebf4cc619916861947
#
_entry.id   206b719f384c21ebf4cc619916861947
#
_cell.length_a   1.000
_cell.length_b   1.000
_cell.length_c   1.000
_cell.angle_alpha   90.00
_cell.angle_beta   90.00
_cell.angle_gamma   90.00
#
_symmetry.space_group_name_H-M   'P 1'
#
loop_
_entity.id
_entity.type
_entity.pdbx_description
1 polymer ?
#
loop_
_entity_poly.entity_id
_entity_poly.type
_entity_poly.pdbx_seq_one_letter_code
_entity_poly.pdbx_strand_id
1 'polypeptide(L)'
;MEEDYVMIPGSGTKKIIRDVKKEIETAFLDYSMSVIVSRALPDVRDGLKPVHRRILYTMHERGNDPSHPYRKSADTVGAVLGSYHPHGDASVYDAMVRLAQDFSLRYPLVDGQGNFGSVDGDPPAAYRYTEARMSRMAVEMLTDIEKDTIDWDPNFDETKKEPSVLPCRFPNLLVNGSQGIAVGMATNIPPHNLSEVIDGCIAYIDDPDIDLPGLMEYIKGPDFPTAGIIMGRSGIRAAYATGRGKITLRGRATIEETKNGRTQIIITEIPYMVNKARLIENMADLVKEKRIEGITGLNDETNRKGMRIVVDIRKDANAQVILNQLYQYTQLQDTVGVIMLAIDHKVPKVLTLKQMLQKYVEFQDEVVRRRTQYDLKKAKERAHILEGLKKATDIVDELIATIRACKGGMAEAKAAIMEQFGFDDPQADAIVKLQLGRLAGLEILKIEEELASLQAKIENWEAILADDARVLAIVKEELLEMKKRFGDERRTELSLIHI
;
A
#
# COMPACT_ATOMS: atom_id res chain seq x y z
N MET A 1 -24.05 -16.60 -29.11
CA MET A 1 -25.46 -16.66 -28.66
C MET A 1 -26.28 -16.11 -29.81
N GLU A 2 -27.21 -16.91 -30.36
CA GLU A 2 -28.16 -16.43 -31.39
C GLU A 2 -29.09 -15.44 -30.69
N GLU A 3 -29.12 -14.20 -31.18
CA GLU A 3 -30.07 -13.18 -30.71
C GLU A 3 -31.43 -13.48 -31.31
N ASP A 4 -32.43 -13.80 -30.48
CA ASP A 4 -33.81 -13.93 -30.88
C ASP A 4 -34.35 -12.53 -31.25
N TYR A 5 -34.61 -12.32 -32.52
CA TYR A 5 -35.18 -11.08 -33.01
C TYR A 5 -36.52 -11.31 -33.79
N VAL A 6 -37.42 -10.36 -33.66
CA VAL A 6 -38.66 -10.34 -34.43
C VAL A 6 -38.62 -9.14 -35.38
N MET A 7 -38.87 -9.38 -36.67
CA MET A 7 -39.02 -8.30 -37.66
C MET A 7 -40.36 -7.58 -37.43
N ILE A 8 -40.33 -6.26 -37.28
CA ILE A 8 -41.55 -5.47 -37.23
C ILE A 8 -42.13 -5.33 -38.63
N PRO A 9 -43.35 -5.87 -38.90
CA PRO A 9 -43.95 -5.77 -40.21
C PRO A 9 -44.09 -4.32 -40.71
N GLY A 10 -43.56 -4.04 -41.90
CA GLY A 10 -43.68 -2.74 -42.56
C GLY A 10 -42.68 -1.65 -42.20
N SER A 11 -41.76 -1.89 -41.23
CA SER A 11 -40.79 -0.85 -40.80
C SER A 11 -39.34 -1.16 -41.17
N GLY A 12 -39.01 -2.38 -41.58
CA GLY A 12 -37.63 -2.81 -41.80
C GLY A 12 -36.77 -2.88 -40.53
N THR A 13 -37.37 -2.69 -39.34
CA THR A 13 -36.67 -2.62 -38.08
C THR A 13 -36.64 -4.01 -37.40
N LYS A 14 -35.50 -4.41 -36.87
CA LYS A 14 -35.34 -5.61 -36.02
C LYS A 14 -35.67 -5.26 -34.58
N LYS A 15 -36.58 -6.01 -33.95
CA LYS A 15 -36.85 -5.93 -32.52
C LYS A 15 -36.14 -7.10 -31.82
N ILE A 16 -35.16 -6.81 -31.00
CA ILE A 16 -34.47 -7.84 -30.18
C ILE A 16 -35.35 -8.10 -28.96
N ILE A 17 -35.73 -9.36 -28.75
CA ILE A 17 -36.47 -9.78 -27.57
C ILE A 17 -35.45 -10.33 -26.59
N ARG A 18 -35.32 -9.66 -25.43
CA ARG A 18 -34.47 -10.11 -24.33
C ARG A 18 -35.32 -10.55 -23.15
N ASP A 19 -34.97 -11.68 -22.56
CA ASP A 19 -35.55 -12.11 -21.29
C ASP A 19 -35.01 -11.22 -20.17
N VAL A 20 -35.89 -10.42 -19.55
CA VAL A 20 -35.55 -9.48 -18.49
C VAL A 20 -34.83 -10.17 -17.32
N LYS A 21 -35.21 -11.42 -17.00
CA LYS A 21 -34.56 -12.18 -15.93
C LYS A 21 -33.10 -12.48 -16.26
N LYS A 22 -32.84 -12.99 -17.46
CA LYS A 22 -31.46 -13.30 -17.91
C LYS A 22 -30.61 -12.04 -18.04
N GLU A 23 -31.18 -10.95 -18.53
CA GLU A 23 -30.48 -9.66 -18.66
C GLU A 23 -30.08 -9.12 -17.29
N ILE A 24 -31.02 -9.14 -16.32
CA ILE A 24 -30.74 -8.70 -14.95
C ILE A 24 -29.70 -9.62 -14.27
N GLU A 25 -29.81 -10.93 -14.43
CA GLU A 25 -28.83 -11.88 -13.87
C GLU A 25 -27.43 -11.62 -14.43
N THR A 26 -27.29 -11.42 -15.73
CA THR A 26 -25.98 -11.14 -16.37
C THR A 26 -25.44 -9.81 -15.92
N ALA A 27 -26.25 -8.73 -16.01
CA ALA A 27 -25.83 -7.40 -15.60
C ALA A 27 -25.47 -7.33 -14.10
N PHE A 28 -26.19 -8.08 -13.24
CA PHE A 28 -25.88 -8.16 -11.81
C PHE A 28 -24.58 -8.91 -11.54
N LEU A 29 -24.29 -9.98 -12.27
CA LEU A 29 -23.03 -10.71 -12.18
C LEU A 29 -21.85 -9.82 -12.60
N ASP A 30 -21.95 -9.14 -13.75
CA ASP A 30 -20.93 -8.25 -14.25
C ASP A 30 -20.67 -7.08 -13.28
N TYR A 31 -21.74 -6.46 -12.76
CA TYR A 31 -21.63 -5.43 -11.74
C TYR A 31 -20.98 -5.96 -10.47
N SER A 32 -21.41 -7.12 -9.98
CA SER A 32 -20.87 -7.75 -8.77
C SER A 32 -19.37 -8.04 -8.91
N MET A 33 -18.97 -8.62 -10.04
CA MET A 33 -17.55 -8.89 -10.34
C MET A 33 -16.73 -7.60 -10.39
N SER A 34 -17.25 -6.55 -11.03
CA SER A 34 -16.59 -5.25 -11.05
C SER A 34 -16.42 -4.66 -9.66
N VAL A 35 -17.46 -4.70 -8.81
CA VAL A 35 -17.37 -4.20 -7.42
C VAL A 35 -16.40 -5.01 -6.57
N ILE A 36 -16.37 -6.33 -6.73
CA ILE A 36 -15.48 -7.23 -5.98
C ILE A 36 -14.02 -6.98 -6.37
N VAL A 37 -13.69 -7.09 -7.67
CA VAL A 37 -12.30 -7.10 -8.15
C VAL A 37 -11.73 -5.70 -8.30
N SER A 38 -12.55 -4.73 -8.76
CA SER A 38 -12.06 -3.41 -9.20
C SER A 38 -12.45 -2.24 -8.29
N ARG A 39 -13.04 -2.50 -7.10
CA ARG A 39 -13.51 -1.41 -6.23
C ARG A 39 -13.30 -1.63 -4.74
N ALA A 40 -13.88 -2.70 -4.16
CA ALA A 40 -14.10 -2.79 -2.72
C ALA A 40 -13.00 -3.53 -1.96
N LEU A 41 -12.35 -4.50 -2.60
CA LEU A 41 -11.39 -5.40 -1.95
C LEU A 41 -9.94 -5.00 -2.25
N PRO A 42 -9.02 -5.18 -1.28
CA PRO A 42 -7.60 -4.96 -1.48
C PRO A 42 -6.95 -6.14 -2.20
N ASP A 43 -5.87 -5.89 -2.95
CA ASP A 43 -4.97 -6.94 -3.44
C ASP A 43 -4.08 -7.43 -2.29
N VAL A 44 -3.85 -8.74 -2.22
CA VAL A 44 -3.06 -9.34 -1.13
C VAL A 44 -1.59 -8.88 -1.16
N ARG A 45 -1.07 -8.54 -2.34
CA ARG A 45 0.33 -8.20 -2.60
C ARG A 45 0.70 -6.82 -2.08
N ASP A 46 -0.10 -5.79 -2.37
CA ASP A 46 0.19 -4.39 -1.97
C ASP A 46 -0.81 -3.82 -0.94
N GLY A 47 -1.87 -4.56 -0.62
CA GLY A 47 -2.87 -4.15 0.37
C GLY A 47 -3.76 -2.98 -0.05
N LEU A 48 -3.73 -2.59 -1.32
CA LEU A 48 -4.45 -1.43 -1.82
C LEU A 48 -5.71 -1.81 -2.60
N LYS A 49 -6.72 -0.96 -2.47
CA LYS A 49 -7.83 -0.92 -3.43
C LYS A 49 -7.40 -0.13 -4.67
N PRO A 50 -8.04 -0.34 -5.83
CA PRO A 50 -7.68 0.37 -7.06
C PRO A 50 -7.60 1.90 -6.91
N VAL A 51 -8.56 2.53 -6.21
CA VAL A 51 -8.56 3.99 -5.99
C VAL A 51 -7.32 4.46 -5.23
N HIS A 52 -6.90 3.75 -4.18
CA HIS A 52 -5.71 4.09 -3.38
C HIS A 52 -4.44 3.96 -4.22
N ARG A 53 -4.33 2.88 -5.01
CA ARG A 53 -3.19 2.63 -5.90
C ARG A 53 -3.08 3.73 -6.95
N ARG A 54 -4.19 4.12 -7.57
CA ARG A 54 -4.26 5.21 -8.55
C ARG A 54 -3.86 6.55 -7.96
N ILE A 55 -4.25 6.85 -6.71
CA ILE A 55 -3.85 8.09 -6.01
C ILE A 55 -2.34 8.12 -5.82
N LEU A 56 -1.75 7.07 -5.25
CA LEU A 56 -0.31 7.02 -4.98
C LEU A 56 0.51 7.02 -6.27
N TYR A 57 0.08 6.27 -7.28
CA TYR A 57 0.74 6.26 -8.59
C TYR A 57 0.68 7.64 -9.27
N THR A 58 -0.47 8.31 -9.25
CA THR A 58 -0.61 9.67 -9.79
C THR A 58 0.29 10.66 -9.07
N MET A 59 0.41 10.58 -7.74
CA MET A 59 1.33 11.42 -6.97
C MET A 59 2.79 11.16 -7.39
N HIS A 60 3.16 9.90 -7.60
CA HIS A 60 4.50 9.51 -8.06
C HIS A 60 4.79 10.03 -9.46
N GLU A 61 3.91 9.79 -10.43
CA GLU A 61 4.03 10.26 -11.83
C GLU A 61 4.22 11.78 -11.91
N ARG A 62 3.61 12.52 -10.99
CA ARG A 62 3.70 13.98 -10.91
C ARG A 62 4.87 14.49 -10.04
N GLY A 63 5.70 13.61 -9.49
CA GLY A 63 6.79 13.97 -8.58
C GLY A 63 6.29 14.65 -7.30
N ASN A 64 5.12 14.25 -6.79
CA ASN A 64 4.55 14.80 -5.56
C ASN A 64 4.97 13.93 -4.35
N ASP A 65 6.26 13.92 -4.07
CA ASP A 65 6.92 13.16 -3.01
C ASP A 65 7.42 14.05 -1.85
N PRO A 66 7.94 13.48 -0.75
CA PRO A 66 8.38 14.24 0.41
C PRO A 66 9.55 15.20 0.17
N SER A 67 10.28 15.10 -0.94
CA SER A 67 11.38 16.00 -1.30
C SER A 67 10.88 17.32 -1.93
N HIS A 68 9.61 17.34 -2.32
CA HIS A 68 8.96 18.48 -2.96
C HIS A 68 7.95 19.17 -2.03
N PRO A 69 7.61 20.45 -2.28
CA PRO A 69 6.55 21.14 -1.54
C PRO A 69 5.19 20.46 -1.69
N TYR A 70 4.31 20.67 -0.69
CA TYR A 70 2.91 20.25 -0.78
C TYR A 70 2.23 20.86 -2.00
N ARG A 71 1.32 20.07 -2.60
CA ARG A 71 0.44 20.52 -3.68
C ARG A 71 -1.01 20.51 -3.23
N LYS A 72 -1.85 21.37 -3.84
CA LYS A 72 -3.28 21.35 -3.57
C LYS A 72 -3.86 19.95 -3.81
N SER A 73 -4.70 19.47 -2.90
CA SER A 73 -5.38 18.19 -3.05
C SER A 73 -6.19 18.12 -4.35
N ALA A 74 -6.71 19.26 -4.78
CA ALA A 74 -7.42 19.41 -6.05
C ALA A 74 -6.57 19.00 -7.27
N ASP A 75 -5.26 19.23 -7.25
CA ASP A 75 -4.36 18.85 -8.35
C ASP A 75 -4.26 17.33 -8.48
N THR A 76 -4.08 16.62 -7.35
CA THR A 76 -4.05 15.15 -7.33
C THR A 76 -5.41 14.56 -7.71
N VAL A 77 -6.50 15.04 -7.10
CA VAL A 77 -7.86 14.55 -7.39
C VAL A 77 -8.20 14.71 -8.87
N GLY A 78 -7.96 15.90 -9.44
CA GLY A 78 -8.20 16.16 -10.86
C GLY A 78 -7.40 15.27 -11.80
N ALA A 79 -6.12 15.02 -11.48
CA ALA A 79 -5.25 14.17 -12.29
C ALA A 79 -5.68 12.69 -12.23
N VAL A 80 -6.08 12.19 -11.05
CA VAL A 80 -6.60 10.83 -10.88
C VAL A 80 -7.88 10.63 -11.70
N LEU A 81 -8.82 11.58 -11.62
CA LEU A 81 -10.07 11.53 -12.39
C LEU A 81 -9.84 11.54 -13.89
N GLY A 82 -8.98 12.44 -14.34
CA GLY A 82 -8.73 12.62 -15.77
C GLY A 82 -7.95 11.49 -16.43
N SER A 83 -7.19 10.71 -15.65
CA SER A 83 -6.30 9.70 -16.21
C SER A 83 -6.65 8.25 -15.84
N TYR A 84 -7.18 7.98 -14.64
CA TYR A 84 -7.23 6.61 -14.14
C TYR A 84 -8.56 6.21 -13.50
N HIS A 85 -9.33 7.15 -12.91
CA HIS A 85 -10.50 6.80 -12.10
C HIS A 85 -11.75 7.59 -12.51
N PRO A 86 -12.54 7.12 -13.51
CA PRO A 86 -13.67 7.86 -14.08
C PRO A 86 -14.90 7.78 -13.17
N HIS A 87 -14.81 8.26 -11.93
CA HIS A 87 -15.87 8.30 -10.93
C HIS A 87 -15.95 9.69 -10.29
N GLY A 88 -16.80 9.89 -9.29
CA GLY A 88 -16.96 11.20 -8.66
C GLY A 88 -15.71 11.66 -7.89
N ASP A 89 -15.44 12.95 -7.93
CA ASP A 89 -14.31 13.61 -7.26
C ASP A 89 -14.31 13.41 -5.73
N ALA A 90 -15.50 13.41 -5.12
CA ALA A 90 -15.66 13.13 -3.71
C ALA A 90 -15.08 11.76 -3.32
N SER A 91 -15.32 10.73 -4.14
CA SER A 91 -14.82 9.36 -3.84
C SER A 91 -13.30 9.28 -3.82
N VAL A 92 -12.63 10.00 -4.74
CA VAL A 92 -11.17 10.08 -4.80
C VAL A 92 -10.62 10.89 -3.62
N TYR A 93 -11.27 12.03 -3.32
CA TYR A 93 -10.82 12.88 -2.22
C TYR A 93 -10.99 12.18 -0.87
N ASP A 94 -12.13 11.54 -0.61
CA ASP A 94 -12.38 10.80 0.64
C ASP A 94 -11.38 9.65 0.82
N ALA A 95 -11.03 8.95 -0.25
CA ALA A 95 -9.99 7.92 -0.23
C ALA A 95 -8.63 8.53 0.13
N MET A 96 -8.25 9.65 -0.48
CA MET A 96 -7.00 10.35 -0.20
C MET A 96 -6.95 10.89 1.24
N VAL A 97 -8.07 11.45 1.73
CA VAL A 97 -8.21 11.91 3.11
C VAL A 97 -7.95 10.76 4.09
N ARG A 98 -8.55 9.61 3.85
CA ARG A 98 -8.36 8.43 4.71
C ARG A 98 -6.88 7.97 4.74
N LEU A 99 -6.17 8.06 3.62
CA LEU A 99 -4.74 7.74 3.57
C LEU A 99 -3.87 8.72 4.37
N ALA A 100 -4.37 9.92 4.68
CA ALA A 100 -3.67 10.94 5.47
C ALA A 100 -4.04 10.94 6.96
N GLN A 101 -5.11 10.26 7.37
CA GLN A 101 -5.59 10.27 8.76
C GLN A 101 -4.77 9.32 9.63
N ASP A 102 -4.09 9.83 10.63
CA ASP A 102 -3.26 9.08 11.59
C ASP A 102 -4.08 8.27 12.61
N PHE A 103 -5.38 8.58 12.72
CA PHE A 103 -6.35 7.80 13.52
C PHE A 103 -7.08 6.72 12.69
N SER A 104 -6.93 6.72 11.36
CA SER A 104 -7.50 5.71 10.45
C SER A 104 -6.46 4.70 9.97
N LEU A 105 -5.25 5.15 9.61
CA LEU A 105 -4.13 4.31 9.20
C LEU A 105 -3.08 4.24 10.29
N ARG A 106 -2.55 3.04 10.54
CA ARG A 106 -1.46 2.85 11.49
C ARG A 106 -0.16 3.52 11.01
N TYR A 107 0.07 3.50 9.69
CA TYR A 107 1.16 4.18 8.98
C TYR A 107 0.58 4.95 7.79
N PRO A 108 0.30 6.25 7.94
CA PRO A 108 -0.28 7.06 6.88
C PRO A 108 0.56 7.05 5.59
N LEU A 109 -0.11 6.97 4.45
CA LEU A 109 0.52 6.94 3.13
C LEU A 109 0.50 8.31 2.43
N VAL A 110 -0.35 9.21 2.89
CA VAL A 110 -0.40 10.60 2.44
C VAL A 110 0.01 11.51 3.58
N ASP A 111 0.89 12.46 3.30
CA ASP A 111 1.28 13.55 4.18
C ASP A 111 0.41 14.76 3.82
N GLY A 112 -0.53 15.09 4.70
CA GLY A 112 -1.54 16.12 4.49
C GLY A 112 -1.27 17.39 5.30
N GLN A 113 -1.53 18.54 4.67
CA GLN A 113 -1.49 19.86 5.33
C GLN A 113 -2.87 20.51 5.25
N GLY A 114 -3.42 20.86 6.41
CA GLY A 114 -4.74 21.44 6.56
C GLY A 114 -5.67 20.54 7.40
N ASN A 115 -6.98 20.71 7.26
CA ASN A 115 -7.96 19.89 7.98
C ASN A 115 -8.35 18.66 7.15
N PHE A 116 -7.89 17.49 7.59
CA PHE A 116 -8.22 16.17 7.04
C PHE A 116 -9.25 15.39 7.90
N GLY A 117 -10.06 16.10 8.66
CA GLY A 117 -11.02 15.51 9.59
C GLY A 117 -10.46 15.27 10.99
N SER A 118 -11.30 14.79 11.89
CA SER A 118 -10.91 14.52 13.29
C SER A 118 -11.54 13.24 13.82
N VAL A 119 -11.07 12.79 14.99
CA VAL A 119 -11.66 11.67 15.74
C VAL A 119 -13.09 11.99 16.22
N ASP A 120 -13.46 13.26 16.28
CA ASP A 120 -14.82 13.72 16.58
C ASP A 120 -15.80 13.54 15.43
N GLY A 121 -15.31 13.11 14.26
CA GLY A 121 -16.12 12.93 13.08
C GLY A 121 -16.33 14.21 12.28
N ASP A 122 -15.54 15.27 12.55
CA ASP A 122 -15.55 16.45 11.71
C ASP A 122 -15.12 16.08 10.28
N PRO A 123 -15.84 16.59 9.27
CA PRO A 123 -15.46 16.35 7.89
C PRO A 123 -14.16 17.08 7.53
N PRO A 124 -13.42 16.57 6.55
CA PRO A 124 -12.25 17.28 6.03
C PRO A 124 -12.70 18.61 5.36
N ALA A 125 -11.81 19.58 5.32
CA ALA A 125 -12.02 20.76 4.49
C ALA A 125 -12.07 20.38 3.00
N ALA A 126 -12.76 21.16 2.18
CA ALA A 126 -12.84 20.90 0.75
C ALA A 126 -11.42 20.83 0.10
N TYR A 127 -11.24 19.97 -0.89
CA TYR A 127 -9.93 19.65 -1.51
C TYR A 127 -9.21 20.86 -2.14
N ARG A 128 -9.91 21.97 -2.39
CA ARG A 128 -9.32 23.25 -2.82
C ARG A 128 -8.54 23.96 -1.73
N TYR A 129 -8.79 23.66 -0.46
CA TYR A 129 -8.11 24.25 0.70
C TYR A 129 -6.97 23.38 1.25
N THR A 130 -7.10 22.07 1.19
CA THR A 130 -6.10 21.14 1.71
C THR A 130 -4.95 20.95 0.72
N GLU A 131 -3.81 20.57 1.24
CA GLU A 131 -2.61 20.25 0.47
C GLU A 131 -2.10 18.86 0.88
N ALA A 132 -1.50 18.15 -0.06
CA ALA A 132 -1.04 16.79 0.17
C ALA A 132 0.19 16.47 -0.67
N ARG A 133 0.95 15.48 -0.20
CA ARG A 133 2.03 14.79 -0.92
C ARG A 133 2.14 13.36 -0.40
N MET A 134 2.91 12.52 -1.07
CA MET A 134 3.19 11.18 -0.53
C MET A 134 3.92 11.27 0.81
N SER A 135 3.64 10.34 1.70
CA SER A 135 4.47 10.13 2.89
C SER A 135 5.78 9.40 2.50
N ARG A 136 6.78 9.42 3.39
CA ARG A 136 8.02 8.64 3.18
C ARG A 136 7.74 7.14 3.06
N MET A 137 6.74 6.64 3.78
CA MET A 137 6.31 5.25 3.72
C MET A 137 5.70 4.89 2.36
N ALA A 138 4.91 5.80 1.76
CA ALA A 138 4.31 5.60 0.45
C ALA A 138 5.35 5.56 -0.69
N VAL A 139 6.47 6.28 -0.56
CA VAL A 139 7.56 6.20 -1.54
C VAL A 139 8.13 4.79 -1.63
N GLU A 140 8.24 4.08 -0.52
CA GLU A 140 8.73 2.70 -0.48
C GLU A 140 7.77 1.71 -1.18
N MET A 141 6.49 2.06 -1.32
CA MET A 141 5.54 1.24 -2.09
C MET A 141 5.79 1.31 -3.60
N LEU A 142 6.40 2.39 -4.08
CA LEU A 142 6.62 2.68 -5.49
C LEU A 142 8.09 2.50 -5.92
N THR A 143 8.96 2.16 -4.99
CA THR A 143 10.39 1.98 -5.28
C THR A 143 10.58 0.88 -6.33
N ASP A 144 11.41 1.16 -7.32
CA ASP A 144 11.72 0.27 -8.45
C ASP A 144 10.53 -0.02 -9.40
N ILE A 145 9.44 0.75 -9.36
CA ILE A 145 8.29 0.58 -10.27
C ILE A 145 8.69 0.72 -11.74
N GLU A 146 9.73 1.52 -12.03
CA GLU A 146 10.26 1.77 -13.38
C GLU A 146 11.13 0.61 -13.93
N LYS A 147 11.41 -0.41 -13.08
CA LYS A 147 12.30 -1.53 -13.42
C LYS A 147 11.55 -2.80 -13.81
N ASP A 148 10.39 -2.67 -14.44
CA ASP A 148 9.58 -3.80 -14.90
C ASP A 148 9.23 -4.82 -13.80
N THR A 149 9.10 -4.33 -12.55
CA THR A 149 8.84 -5.15 -11.36
C THR A 149 7.41 -5.64 -11.24
N ILE A 150 6.48 -4.99 -11.95
CA ILE A 150 5.03 -5.27 -11.88
C ILE A 150 4.44 -5.29 -13.28
N ASP A 151 3.21 -5.80 -13.39
CA ASP A 151 2.43 -5.77 -14.62
C ASP A 151 1.64 -4.47 -14.73
N TRP A 152 1.37 -4.08 -15.98
CA TRP A 152 0.65 -2.85 -16.32
C TRP A 152 -0.63 -3.18 -17.05
N ASP A 153 -1.73 -2.65 -16.56
CA ASP A 153 -3.05 -2.73 -17.21
C ASP A 153 -3.32 -1.42 -17.99
N PRO A 154 -4.10 -1.44 -19.09
CA PRO A 154 -4.58 -0.21 -19.72
C PRO A 154 -5.53 0.52 -18.77
N ASN A 155 -5.53 1.86 -18.81
CA ASN A 155 -6.53 2.67 -18.12
C ASN A 155 -7.91 2.57 -18.83
N PHE A 156 -8.92 3.26 -18.31
CA PHE A 156 -10.33 3.16 -18.76
C PHE A 156 -10.56 3.55 -20.23
N ASP A 157 -9.71 4.39 -20.82
CA ASP A 157 -9.79 4.86 -22.23
C ASP A 157 -8.65 4.34 -23.10
N GLU A 158 -7.83 3.43 -22.60
CA GLU A 158 -6.68 2.80 -23.26
C GLU A 158 -5.59 3.79 -23.72
N THR A 159 -5.64 5.05 -23.29
CA THR A 159 -4.64 6.08 -23.66
C THR A 159 -3.38 6.00 -22.81
N LYS A 160 -3.48 5.44 -21.59
CA LYS A 160 -2.38 5.28 -20.64
C LYS A 160 -2.35 3.87 -20.05
N LYS A 161 -1.29 3.58 -19.32
CA LYS A 161 -1.17 2.37 -18.51
C LYS A 161 -1.19 2.72 -17.02
N GLU A 162 -1.81 1.87 -16.23
CA GLU A 162 -1.79 1.95 -14.78
C GLU A 162 -1.17 0.67 -14.17
N PRO A 163 -0.52 0.76 -13.00
CA PRO A 163 0.06 -0.42 -12.37
C PRO A 163 -1.05 -1.35 -11.87
N SER A 164 -0.96 -2.64 -12.19
CA SER A 164 -1.89 -3.66 -11.68
C SER A 164 -1.74 -3.84 -10.16
N VAL A 165 -0.52 -3.62 -9.65
CA VAL A 165 -0.12 -3.70 -8.24
C VAL A 165 1.11 -2.80 -8.05
N LEU A 166 1.39 -2.34 -6.82
CA LEU A 166 2.64 -1.64 -6.52
C LEU A 166 3.70 -2.61 -5.99
N PRO A 167 5.02 -2.36 -6.23
CA PRO A 167 6.11 -3.23 -5.75
C PRO A 167 6.13 -3.43 -4.23
N CYS A 168 5.75 -2.44 -3.47
CA CYS A 168 5.46 -2.42 -2.04
C CYS A 168 6.47 -3.18 -1.15
N ARG A 169 7.55 -2.54 -0.73
CA ARG A 169 8.64 -3.12 0.07
C ARG A 169 8.29 -3.53 1.50
N PHE A 170 7.04 -3.38 1.92
CA PHE A 170 6.57 -3.79 3.24
C PHE A 170 5.15 -4.39 3.15
N PRO A 171 4.74 -5.28 4.05
CA PRO A 171 3.48 -6.01 3.98
C PRO A 171 2.28 -5.12 4.35
N ASN A 172 1.96 -4.16 3.48
CA ASN A 172 0.98 -3.09 3.73
C ASN A 172 -0.42 -3.62 4.08
N LEU A 173 -0.85 -4.74 3.51
CA LEU A 173 -2.17 -5.32 3.81
C LEU A 173 -2.35 -5.61 5.31
N LEU A 174 -1.34 -6.19 5.96
CA LEU A 174 -1.37 -6.45 7.39
C LEU A 174 -1.06 -5.20 8.21
N VAL A 175 -0.10 -4.39 7.75
CA VAL A 175 0.40 -3.23 8.49
C VAL A 175 -0.68 -2.15 8.64
N ASN A 176 -1.36 -1.78 7.56
CA ASN A 176 -2.42 -0.77 7.57
C ASN A 176 -3.84 -1.37 7.62
N GLY A 177 -3.97 -2.67 7.36
CA GLY A 177 -5.27 -3.30 7.25
C GLY A 177 -6.09 -2.81 6.05
N SER A 178 -7.32 -3.27 5.94
CA SER A 178 -8.28 -2.79 4.94
C SER A 178 -9.71 -3.09 5.37
N GLN A 179 -10.63 -2.19 5.05
CA GLN A 179 -12.07 -2.40 5.23
C GLN A 179 -12.78 -2.17 3.91
N GLY A 180 -13.75 -3.01 3.58
CA GLY A 180 -14.53 -2.87 2.35
C GLY A 180 -15.77 -3.73 2.33
N ILE A 181 -16.83 -3.21 1.70
CA ILE A 181 -18.09 -3.92 1.51
C ILE A 181 -18.29 -4.10 0.00
N ALA A 182 -18.29 -5.36 -0.43
CA ALA A 182 -18.59 -5.75 -1.80
C ALA A 182 -19.96 -6.42 -1.90
N VAL A 183 -20.32 -6.89 -3.06
CA VAL A 183 -21.57 -7.64 -3.25
C VAL A 183 -21.41 -9.05 -2.70
N GLY A 184 -22.20 -9.40 -1.70
CA GLY A 184 -22.21 -10.72 -1.07
C GLY A 184 -21.01 -11.04 -0.17
N MET A 185 -20.04 -10.12 -0.02
CA MET A 185 -18.86 -10.32 0.82
C MET A 185 -18.31 -9.00 1.37
N ALA A 186 -17.57 -9.09 2.47
CA ALA A 186 -16.92 -7.93 3.08
C ALA A 186 -15.52 -8.32 3.57
N THR A 187 -14.63 -7.34 3.60
CA THR A 187 -13.31 -7.45 4.22
C THR A 187 -13.20 -6.51 5.41
N ASN A 188 -12.55 -6.96 6.46
CA ASN A 188 -12.19 -6.15 7.62
C ASN A 188 -10.90 -6.71 8.22
N ILE A 189 -9.77 -6.29 7.68
CA ILE A 189 -8.44 -6.69 8.11
C ILE A 189 -7.92 -5.61 9.04
N PRO A 190 -7.68 -5.90 10.32
CA PRO A 190 -7.17 -4.92 11.25
C PRO A 190 -5.70 -4.57 10.96
N PRO A 191 -5.23 -3.36 11.32
CA PRO A 191 -3.84 -2.98 11.21
C PRO A 191 -2.97 -3.70 12.24
N HIS A 192 -1.65 -3.79 11.95
CA HIS A 192 -0.65 -4.44 12.80
C HIS A 192 0.62 -3.59 12.91
N ASN A 193 1.43 -3.89 13.92
CA ASN A 193 2.73 -3.26 14.09
C ASN A 193 3.70 -3.69 12.99
N LEU A 194 4.38 -2.75 12.34
CA LEU A 194 5.29 -2.99 11.23
C LEU A 194 6.43 -3.94 11.61
N SER A 195 7.05 -3.71 12.77
CA SER A 195 8.17 -4.52 13.24
C SER A 195 7.75 -5.97 13.49
N GLU A 196 6.59 -6.19 14.11
CA GLU A 196 6.05 -7.52 14.36
C GLU A 196 5.74 -8.27 13.05
N VAL A 197 5.14 -7.60 12.07
CA VAL A 197 4.80 -8.24 10.80
C VAL A 197 6.06 -8.55 9.98
N ILE A 198 7.07 -7.66 9.99
CA ILE A 198 8.35 -7.92 9.34
C ILE A 198 9.05 -9.11 10.00
N ASP A 199 9.10 -9.17 11.33
CA ASP A 199 9.68 -10.31 12.05
C ASP A 199 8.94 -11.63 11.71
N GLY A 200 7.62 -11.58 11.58
CA GLY A 200 6.82 -12.71 11.12
C GLY A 200 7.12 -13.12 9.67
N CYS A 201 7.33 -12.18 8.75
CA CYS A 201 7.78 -12.47 7.38
C CYS A 201 9.15 -13.15 7.37
N ILE A 202 10.11 -12.64 8.15
CA ILE A 202 11.44 -13.20 8.28
C ILE A 202 11.39 -14.61 8.85
N ALA A 203 10.60 -14.83 9.91
CA ALA A 203 10.41 -16.14 10.50
C ALA A 203 9.82 -17.15 9.50
N TYR A 204 8.86 -16.71 8.65
CA TYR A 204 8.33 -17.53 7.57
C TYR A 204 9.37 -17.84 6.48
N ILE A 205 10.23 -16.88 6.11
CA ILE A 205 11.30 -17.11 5.14
C ILE A 205 12.33 -18.14 5.68
N ASP A 206 12.65 -18.07 6.99
CA ASP A 206 13.59 -18.98 7.64
C ASP A 206 13.03 -20.39 7.85
N ASP A 207 11.73 -20.48 8.13
CA ASP A 207 10.99 -21.74 8.31
C ASP A 207 9.61 -21.65 7.62
N PRO A 208 9.49 -22.05 6.34
CA PRO A 208 8.22 -22.07 5.64
C PRO A 208 7.15 -22.97 6.27
N ASP A 209 7.55 -23.93 7.08
CA ASP A 209 6.64 -24.84 7.79
C ASP A 209 6.20 -24.32 9.16
N ILE A 210 6.70 -23.15 9.60
CA ILE A 210 6.31 -22.53 10.86
C ILE A 210 4.79 -22.57 11.07
N ASP A 211 4.36 -23.02 12.24
CA ASP A 211 2.95 -23.11 12.59
C ASP A 211 2.38 -21.77 13.12
N LEU A 212 1.07 -21.74 13.35
CA LEU A 212 0.42 -20.53 13.85
C LEU A 212 0.92 -20.10 15.24
N PRO A 213 1.09 -20.98 16.25
CA PRO A 213 1.71 -20.61 17.52
C PRO A 213 3.08 -19.96 17.34
N GLY A 214 3.95 -20.49 16.50
CA GLY A 214 5.27 -19.93 16.21
C GLY A 214 5.19 -18.54 15.57
N LEU A 215 4.28 -18.34 14.60
CA LEU A 215 4.05 -17.00 14.02
C LEU A 215 3.51 -16.00 15.05
N MET A 216 2.69 -16.45 16.01
CA MET A 216 2.13 -15.58 17.03
C MET A 216 3.15 -15.18 18.13
N GLU A 217 4.35 -15.76 18.16
CA GLU A 217 5.46 -15.25 18.99
C GLU A 217 5.98 -13.92 18.43
N TYR A 218 5.95 -13.73 17.11
CA TYR A 218 6.35 -12.52 16.43
C TYR A 218 5.17 -11.54 16.26
N ILE A 219 4.04 -12.01 15.69
CA ILE A 219 2.84 -11.19 15.44
C ILE A 219 1.82 -11.46 16.54
N LYS A 220 1.88 -10.66 17.61
CA LYS A 220 1.10 -10.89 18.83
C LYS A 220 -0.39 -10.62 18.66
N GLY A 221 -0.77 -9.75 17.72
CA GLY A 221 -2.14 -9.33 17.48
C GLY A 221 -2.22 -8.00 16.70
N PRO A 222 -3.42 -7.54 16.38
CA PRO A 222 -3.63 -6.21 15.79
C PRO A 222 -3.02 -5.09 16.64
N ASP A 223 -2.63 -4.00 15.97
CA ASP A 223 -2.08 -2.79 16.57
C ASP A 223 -2.77 -1.57 15.97
N PHE A 224 -3.76 -1.05 16.69
CA PHE A 224 -4.62 0.02 16.20
C PHE A 224 -3.97 1.39 16.35
N PRO A 225 -4.19 2.33 15.40
CA PRO A 225 -3.64 3.69 15.48
C PRO A 225 -4.13 4.46 16.70
N THR A 226 -5.35 4.18 17.19
CA THR A 226 -5.97 4.79 18.36
C THR A 226 -5.63 4.06 19.66
N ALA A 227 -4.67 3.15 19.64
CA ALA A 227 -4.24 2.34 20.78
C ALA A 227 -5.37 1.46 21.37
N GLY A 228 -5.69 1.58 22.65
CA GLY A 228 -6.68 0.76 23.35
C GLY A 228 -6.13 -0.58 23.85
N ILE A 229 -7.02 -1.40 24.40
CA ILE A 229 -6.69 -2.69 25.05
C ILE A 229 -7.50 -3.81 24.39
N ILE A 230 -6.84 -4.79 23.81
CA ILE A 230 -7.49 -6.01 23.32
C ILE A 230 -7.74 -6.96 24.49
N MET A 231 -9.01 -7.36 24.65
CA MET A 231 -9.46 -8.24 25.74
C MET A 231 -9.42 -9.71 25.34
N GLY A 232 -8.35 -10.41 25.74
CA GLY A 232 -8.13 -11.82 25.46
C GLY A 232 -7.54 -12.11 24.08
N ARG A 233 -6.96 -13.30 23.90
CA ARG A 233 -6.26 -13.74 22.68
C ARG A 233 -7.03 -14.72 21.81
N SER A 234 -8.15 -15.27 22.30
CA SER A 234 -8.91 -16.31 21.59
C SER A 234 -9.44 -15.82 20.24
N GLY A 235 -9.95 -14.59 20.20
CA GLY A 235 -10.44 -13.98 18.97
C GLY A 235 -9.33 -13.72 17.95
N ILE A 236 -8.13 -13.32 18.39
CA ILE A 236 -6.94 -13.15 17.53
C ILE A 236 -6.53 -14.50 16.95
N ARG A 237 -6.41 -15.55 17.78
CA ARG A 237 -6.05 -16.89 17.35
C ARG A 237 -7.04 -17.43 16.32
N ALA A 238 -8.34 -17.26 16.56
CA ALA A 238 -9.39 -17.67 15.60
C ALA A 238 -9.25 -16.92 14.26
N ALA A 239 -9.05 -15.59 14.29
CA ALA A 239 -8.86 -14.79 13.09
C ALA A 239 -7.63 -15.23 12.29
N TYR A 240 -6.51 -15.47 12.95
CA TYR A 240 -5.26 -15.87 12.29
C TYR A 240 -5.31 -17.31 11.74
N ALA A 241 -6.03 -18.22 12.43
CA ALA A 241 -6.18 -19.59 12.01
C ALA A 241 -7.13 -19.77 10.82
N THR A 242 -8.21 -18.99 10.78
CA THR A 242 -9.33 -19.23 9.84
C THR A 242 -9.62 -18.07 8.91
N GLY A 243 -8.96 -16.93 9.09
CA GLY A 243 -9.29 -15.67 8.43
C GLY A 243 -10.56 -14.99 8.96
N ARG A 244 -11.18 -15.51 10.04
CA ARG A 244 -12.39 -14.96 10.65
C ARG A 244 -12.30 -14.99 12.18
N GLY A 245 -12.66 -13.88 12.83
CA GLY A 245 -12.63 -13.80 14.28
C GLY A 245 -13.37 -12.58 14.82
N LYS A 246 -13.51 -12.52 16.14
CA LYS A 246 -14.08 -11.39 16.86
C LYS A 246 -13.09 -10.96 17.94
N ILE A 247 -12.67 -9.71 17.91
CA ILE A 247 -11.71 -9.14 18.86
C ILE A 247 -12.43 -8.08 19.66
N THR A 248 -12.44 -8.21 20.96
CA THR A 248 -12.99 -7.18 21.87
C THR A 248 -11.92 -6.14 22.14
N LEU A 249 -12.17 -4.90 21.73
CA LEU A 249 -11.30 -3.75 21.92
C LEU A 249 -11.94 -2.81 22.95
N ARG A 250 -11.17 -2.41 23.94
CA ARG A 250 -11.58 -1.53 25.04
C ARG A 250 -10.74 -0.25 25.02
N GLY A 251 -11.40 0.90 25.21
CA GLY A 251 -10.71 2.16 25.46
C GLY A 251 -9.99 2.16 26.80
N ARG A 252 -8.93 2.93 26.90
CA ARG A 252 -8.17 3.08 28.14
C ARG A 252 -8.82 4.12 29.04
N ALA A 253 -9.15 3.72 30.25
CA ALA A 253 -9.71 4.60 31.27
C ALA A 253 -9.01 4.37 32.62
N THR A 254 -8.79 5.44 33.38
CA THR A 254 -8.24 5.44 34.72
C THR A 254 -9.22 6.12 35.68
N ILE A 255 -9.21 5.70 36.94
CA ILE A 255 -9.99 6.35 37.98
C ILE A 255 -9.01 7.20 38.80
N GLU A 256 -9.27 8.49 38.88
CA GLU A 256 -8.43 9.46 39.57
C GLU A 256 -9.25 10.18 40.68
N GLU A 257 -8.60 10.48 41.79
CA GLU A 257 -9.16 11.37 42.82
C GLU A 257 -8.62 12.78 42.63
N THR A 258 -9.51 13.75 42.57
CA THR A 258 -9.15 15.16 42.50
C THR A 258 -8.68 15.66 43.88
N LYS A 259 -7.94 16.75 43.93
CA LYS A 259 -7.49 17.44 45.14
C LYS A 259 -8.64 17.76 46.11
N ASN A 260 -9.86 17.83 45.63
CA ASN A 260 -11.06 18.13 46.41
C ASN A 260 -11.80 16.86 46.88
N GLY A 261 -11.20 15.67 46.74
CA GLY A 261 -11.79 14.39 47.16
C GLY A 261 -13.00 13.97 46.29
N ARG A 262 -13.05 14.43 45.03
CA ARG A 262 -14.02 13.95 44.03
C ARG A 262 -13.35 12.90 43.17
N THR A 263 -14.06 11.85 42.82
CA THR A 263 -13.60 10.81 41.92
C THR A 263 -13.99 11.15 40.48
N GLN A 264 -13.06 10.95 39.56
CA GLN A 264 -13.26 11.12 38.13
C GLN A 264 -12.81 9.86 37.40
N ILE A 265 -13.50 9.51 36.29
CA ILE A 265 -13.01 8.56 35.31
C ILE A 265 -12.41 9.36 34.18
N ILE A 266 -11.15 9.12 33.85
CA ILE A 266 -10.40 9.78 32.78
C ILE A 266 -10.22 8.77 31.65
N ILE A 267 -10.78 9.07 30.46
CA ILE A 267 -10.65 8.24 29.28
C ILE A 267 -9.60 8.90 28.37
N THR A 268 -8.53 8.18 28.08
CA THR A 268 -7.40 8.67 27.29
C THR A 268 -7.29 8.01 25.91
N GLU A 269 -7.94 6.87 25.72
CA GLU A 269 -7.97 6.15 24.44
C GLU A 269 -9.37 5.59 24.21
N ILE A 270 -9.83 5.59 22.96
CA ILE A 270 -11.12 5.02 22.54
C ILE A 270 -10.88 3.91 21.52
N PRO A 271 -11.80 2.95 21.37
CA PRO A 271 -11.65 1.89 20.37
C PRO A 271 -11.54 2.43 18.97
N TYR A 272 -10.83 1.68 18.12
CA TYR A 272 -10.61 2.01 16.71
C TYR A 272 -11.93 2.22 15.96
N MET A 273 -12.00 3.26 15.14
CA MET A 273 -13.16 3.68 14.34
C MET A 273 -14.38 4.18 15.16
N VAL A 274 -14.24 4.38 16.45
CA VAL A 274 -15.28 5.00 17.28
C VAL A 274 -15.18 6.52 17.17
N ASN A 275 -16.33 7.16 16.94
CA ASN A 275 -16.47 8.62 16.94
C ASN A 275 -16.54 9.13 18.39
N LYS A 276 -15.58 9.99 18.79
CA LYS A 276 -15.44 10.49 20.16
C LYS A 276 -16.65 11.33 20.60
N ALA A 277 -17.10 12.27 19.77
CA ALA A 277 -18.23 13.15 20.10
C ALA A 277 -19.51 12.33 20.31
N ARG A 278 -19.79 11.38 19.40
CA ARG A 278 -20.95 10.50 19.50
C ARG A 278 -20.88 9.57 20.72
N LEU A 279 -19.68 9.12 21.10
CA LEU A 279 -19.47 8.33 22.30
C LEU A 279 -19.86 9.13 23.54
N ILE A 280 -19.45 10.40 23.64
CA ILE A 280 -19.80 11.30 24.76
C ILE A 280 -21.30 11.58 24.80
N GLU A 281 -21.92 11.83 23.64
CA GLU A 281 -23.38 12.00 23.52
C GLU A 281 -24.14 10.77 24.03
N ASN A 282 -23.73 9.57 23.60
CA ASN A 282 -24.33 8.31 24.07
C ASN A 282 -24.18 8.13 25.59
N MET A 283 -23.03 8.51 26.18
CA MET A 283 -22.85 8.50 27.63
C MET A 283 -23.82 9.47 28.31
N ALA A 284 -24.00 10.69 27.80
CA ALA A 284 -24.92 11.68 28.33
C ALA A 284 -26.39 11.21 28.25
N ASP A 285 -26.77 10.55 27.16
CA ASP A 285 -28.11 10.02 27.00
C ASP A 285 -28.43 8.88 27.99
N LEU A 286 -27.47 7.98 28.24
CA LEU A 286 -27.61 6.92 29.27
C LEU A 286 -27.80 7.50 30.67
N VAL A 287 -27.20 8.65 30.98
CA VAL A 287 -27.40 9.36 32.25
C VAL A 287 -28.80 9.99 32.30
N LYS A 288 -29.27 10.66 31.23
CA LYS A 288 -30.62 11.25 31.13
C LYS A 288 -31.68 10.17 31.23
N GLU A 289 -31.48 9.02 30.62
CA GLU A 289 -32.39 7.85 30.67
C GLU A 289 -32.34 7.11 32.01
N LYS A 290 -31.47 7.53 32.95
CA LYS A 290 -31.26 6.90 34.25
C LYS A 290 -30.80 5.42 34.18
N ARG A 291 -30.17 5.04 33.05
CA ARG A 291 -29.56 3.71 32.90
C ARG A 291 -28.21 3.63 33.57
N ILE A 292 -27.51 4.76 33.68
CA ILE A 292 -26.28 4.91 34.48
C ILE A 292 -26.52 6.07 35.45
N GLU A 293 -26.44 5.78 36.73
CA GLU A 293 -26.58 6.79 37.78
C GLU A 293 -25.21 7.07 38.43
N GLY A 294 -25.06 8.26 39.00
CA GLY A 294 -23.86 8.65 39.73
C GLY A 294 -22.85 9.45 38.91
N ILE A 295 -23.12 9.73 37.66
CA ILE A 295 -22.35 10.69 36.83
C ILE A 295 -22.94 12.09 37.05
N THR A 296 -22.08 13.07 37.33
CA THR A 296 -22.47 14.47 37.57
C THR A 296 -21.99 15.44 36.50
N GLY A 297 -21.00 15.05 35.71
CA GLY A 297 -20.46 15.85 34.63
C GLY A 297 -19.77 15.00 33.58
N LEU A 298 -19.83 15.45 32.35
CA LEU A 298 -19.14 14.87 31.19
C LEU A 298 -18.46 16.01 30.44
N ASN A 299 -17.14 16.02 30.41
CA ASN A 299 -16.37 17.08 29.78
C ASN A 299 -15.35 16.48 28.81
N ASP A 300 -15.23 17.08 27.63
CA ASP A 300 -14.15 16.80 26.69
C ASP A 300 -13.04 17.84 26.90
N GLU A 301 -11.92 17.40 27.45
CA GLU A 301 -10.72 18.19 27.70
C GLU A 301 -9.60 17.87 26.70
N THR A 302 -9.93 17.20 25.60
CA THR A 302 -8.97 16.81 24.54
C THR A 302 -8.26 18.05 23.99
N ASN A 303 -6.96 18.00 23.92
CA ASN A 303 -6.12 19.07 23.40
C ASN A 303 -4.88 18.53 22.69
N ARG A 304 -3.92 19.39 22.33
CA ARG A 304 -2.68 19.00 21.64
C ARG A 304 -1.79 18.01 22.42
N LYS A 305 -2.03 17.82 23.72
CA LYS A 305 -1.29 16.84 24.54
C LYS A 305 -1.89 15.43 24.45
N GLY A 306 -3.10 15.31 23.93
CA GLY A 306 -3.77 14.02 23.77
C GLY A 306 -5.26 14.07 24.08
N MET A 307 -5.90 12.92 23.93
CA MET A 307 -7.30 12.71 24.24
C MET A 307 -7.51 12.69 25.77
N ARG A 308 -8.53 13.38 26.23
CA ARG A 308 -8.92 13.40 27.64
C ARG A 308 -10.42 13.66 27.77
N ILE A 309 -11.19 12.61 28.01
CA ILE A 309 -12.61 12.71 28.35
C ILE A 309 -12.72 12.51 29.85
N VAL A 310 -13.35 13.46 30.55
CA VAL A 310 -13.51 13.47 32.00
C VAL A 310 -14.95 13.19 32.36
N VAL A 311 -15.16 12.14 33.15
CA VAL A 311 -16.46 11.75 33.70
C VAL A 311 -16.43 11.99 35.20
N ASP A 312 -17.15 13.01 35.69
CA ASP A 312 -17.26 13.36 37.09
C ASP A 312 -18.24 12.44 37.80
N ILE A 313 -17.78 11.86 38.91
CA ILE A 313 -18.54 10.88 39.67
C ILE A 313 -19.07 11.51 40.96
N ARG A 314 -20.31 11.22 41.32
CA ARG A 314 -20.92 11.60 42.61
C ARG A 314 -20.20 10.92 43.77
N LYS A 315 -20.02 11.60 44.90
CA LYS A 315 -19.23 11.12 46.06
C LYS A 315 -19.68 9.78 46.64
N ASP A 316 -20.98 9.48 46.55
CA ASP A 316 -21.60 8.26 47.06
C ASP A 316 -21.65 7.12 46.03
N ALA A 317 -21.20 7.35 44.83
CA ALA A 317 -21.22 6.38 43.72
C ALA A 317 -19.85 5.66 43.58
N ASN A 318 -19.92 4.39 43.19
CA ASN A 318 -18.73 3.59 42.94
C ASN A 318 -18.25 3.76 41.48
N ALA A 319 -17.09 4.42 41.30
CA ALA A 319 -16.55 4.70 39.98
C ALA A 319 -16.23 3.44 39.18
N GLN A 320 -15.82 2.34 39.82
CA GLN A 320 -15.54 1.08 39.12
C GLN A 320 -16.81 0.45 38.55
N VAL A 321 -17.93 0.54 39.26
CA VAL A 321 -19.23 0.05 38.76
C VAL A 321 -19.68 0.87 37.56
N ILE A 322 -19.57 2.20 37.67
CA ILE A 322 -19.91 3.10 36.56
C ILE A 322 -19.01 2.84 35.36
N LEU A 323 -17.72 2.68 35.53
CA LEU A 323 -16.79 2.35 34.44
C LEU A 323 -17.18 1.02 33.77
N ASN A 324 -17.54 -0.01 34.52
CA ASN A 324 -18.01 -1.27 33.98
C ASN A 324 -19.32 -1.11 33.17
N GLN A 325 -20.24 -0.26 33.66
CA GLN A 325 -21.46 0.06 32.93
C GLN A 325 -21.19 0.84 31.63
N LEU A 326 -20.23 1.77 31.65
CA LEU A 326 -19.79 2.47 30.42
C LEU A 326 -19.21 1.49 29.39
N TYR A 327 -18.40 0.52 29.79
CA TYR A 327 -17.92 -0.54 28.91
C TYR A 327 -19.04 -1.43 28.36
N GLN A 328 -20.07 -1.69 29.15
CA GLN A 328 -21.19 -2.57 28.77
C GLN A 328 -22.20 -1.89 27.83
N TYR A 329 -22.48 -0.60 28.03
CA TYR A 329 -23.58 0.09 27.37
C TYR A 329 -23.15 1.08 26.29
N THR A 330 -21.85 1.33 26.14
CA THR A 330 -21.32 2.27 25.15
C THR A 330 -20.23 1.63 24.29
N GLN A 331 -19.84 2.34 23.23
CA GLN A 331 -18.70 1.95 22.39
C GLN A 331 -17.33 2.21 23.02
N LEU A 332 -17.26 2.50 24.34
CA LEU A 332 -15.99 2.51 25.06
C LEU A 332 -15.35 1.10 25.09
N GLN A 333 -16.15 0.07 24.92
CA GLN A 333 -15.75 -1.27 24.53
C GLN A 333 -16.55 -1.69 23.32
N ASP A 334 -15.87 -2.15 22.27
CA ASP A 334 -16.52 -2.58 21.03
C ASP A 334 -15.91 -3.88 20.50
N THR A 335 -16.61 -4.54 19.61
CA THR A 335 -16.14 -5.78 18.98
C THR A 335 -15.76 -5.54 17.54
N VAL A 336 -14.50 -5.74 17.24
CA VAL A 336 -13.97 -5.72 15.87
C VAL A 336 -14.17 -7.10 15.25
N GLY A 337 -15.07 -7.20 14.28
CA GLY A 337 -15.25 -8.42 13.48
C GLY A 337 -14.16 -8.52 12.42
N VAL A 338 -13.28 -9.52 12.52
CA VAL A 338 -12.18 -9.71 11.58
C VAL A 338 -12.63 -10.61 10.43
N ILE A 339 -12.41 -10.17 9.21
CA ILE A 339 -12.61 -10.93 7.97
C ILE A 339 -11.41 -10.65 7.07
N MET A 340 -10.49 -11.61 6.96
CA MET A 340 -9.24 -11.47 6.24
C MET A 340 -9.42 -11.86 4.77
N LEU A 341 -10.31 -11.14 4.08
CA LEU A 341 -10.64 -11.33 2.66
C LEU A 341 -9.82 -10.37 1.80
N ALA A 342 -9.09 -10.90 0.83
CA ALA A 342 -8.31 -10.13 -0.13
C ALA A 342 -8.37 -10.76 -1.52
N ILE A 343 -7.98 -10.01 -2.55
CA ILE A 343 -7.84 -10.50 -3.92
C ILE A 343 -6.46 -11.16 -4.07
N ASP A 344 -6.47 -12.42 -4.47
CA ASP A 344 -5.29 -13.18 -4.86
C ASP A 344 -5.45 -13.58 -6.33
N HIS A 345 -4.65 -13.01 -7.25
CA HIS A 345 -4.72 -13.22 -8.69
C HIS A 345 -6.15 -13.08 -9.26
N LYS A 346 -6.78 -11.93 -8.98
CA LYS A 346 -8.15 -11.57 -9.40
C LYS A 346 -9.27 -12.44 -8.76
N VAL A 347 -8.95 -13.29 -7.80
CA VAL A 347 -9.90 -14.14 -7.08
C VAL A 347 -10.01 -13.72 -5.62
N PRO A 348 -11.21 -13.40 -5.10
CA PRO A 348 -11.39 -13.09 -3.68
C PRO A 348 -11.23 -14.36 -2.82
N LYS A 349 -10.38 -14.31 -1.81
CA LYS A 349 -10.09 -15.40 -0.89
C LYS A 349 -10.03 -14.93 0.55
N VAL A 350 -10.62 -15.72 1.46
CA VAL A 350 -10.37 -15.54 2.91
C VAL A 350 -9.07 -16.26 3.22
N LEU A 351 -8.10 -15.53 3.75
CA LEU A 351 -6.74 -16.01 3.97
C LEU A 351 -6.44 -16.11 5.46
N THR A 352 -5.64 -17.08 5.86
CA THR A 352 -5.04 -17.16 7.19
C THR A 352 -3.86 -16.20 7.30
N LEU A 353 -3.39 -15.93 8.52
CA LEU A 353 -2.19 -15.10 8.71
C LEU A 353 -0.99 -15.65 7.92
N LYS A 354 -0.71 -16.97 8.06
CA LYS A 354 0.38 -17.62 7.32
C LYS A 354 0.27 -17.45 5.82
N GLN A 355 -0.94 -17.62 5.26
CA GLN A 355 -1.16 -17.44 3.83
C GLN A 355 -0.94 -16.00 3.37
N MET A 356 -1.30 -15.00 4.18
CA MET A 356 -1.02 -13.59 3.83
C MET A 356 0.49 -13.30 3.81
N LEU A 357 1.24 -13.79 4.79
CA LEU A 357 2.69 -13.66 4.82
C LEU A 357 3.33 -14.38 3.63
N GLN A 358 2.89 -15.59 3.35
CA GLN A 358 3.35 -16.39 2.20
C GLN A 358 3.13 -15.63 0.89
N LYS A 359 1.92 -15.11 0.63
CA LYS A 359 1.61 -14.40 -0.61
C LYS A 359 2.41 -13.12 -0.76
N TYR A 360 2.67 -12.41 0.34
CA TYR A 360 3.53 -11.24 0.32
C TYR A 360 4.99 -11.61 0.00
N VAL A 361 5.54 -12.65 0.65
CA VAL A 361 6.93 -13.09 0.40
C VAL A 361 7.11 -13.62 -1.02
N GLU A 362 6.16 -14.43 -1.53
CA GLU A 362 6.14 -14.90 -2.92
C GLU A 362 6.17 -13.70 -3.91
N PHE A 363 5.39 -12.67 -3.63
CA PHE A 363 5.38 -11.47 -4.45
C PHE A 363 6.70 -10.67 -4.36
N GLN A 364 7.31 -10.56 -3.18
CA GLN A 364 8.60 -9.89 -3.05
C GLN A 364 9.73 -10.66 -3.76
N ASP A 365 9.71 -11.98 -3.74
CA ASP A 365 10.63 -12.81 -4.53
C ASP A 365 10.50 -12.47 -6.03
N GLU A 366 9.28 -12.39 -6.55
CA GLU A 366 9.01 -11.98 -7.94
C GLU A 366 9.54 -10.57 -8.24
N VAL A 367 9.26 -9.59 -7.37
CA VAL A 367 9.72 -8.20 -7.53
C VAL A 367 11.24 -8.12 -7.59
N VAL A 368 11.95 -8.79 -6.68
CA VAL A 368 13.43 -8.81 -6.64
C VAL A 368 14.00 -9.47 -7.90
N ARG A 369 13.43 -10.60 -8.36
CA ARG A 369 13.87 -11.26 -9.60
C ARG A 369 13.66 -10.38 -10.81
N ARG A 370 12.49 -9.79 -11.00
CA ARG A 370 12.16 -8.91 -12.14
C ARG A 370 13.07 -7.68 -12.15
N ARG A 371 13.27 -7.04 -11.01
CA ARG A 371 14.22 -5.92 -10.86
C ARG A 371 15.64 -6.33 -11.23
N THR A 372 16.11 -7.46 -10.72
CA THR A 372 17.46 -7.95 -11.00
C THR A 372 17.64 -8.30 -12.48
N GLN A 373 16.63 -8.90 -13.11
CA GLN A 373 16.61 -9.16 -14.56
C GLN A 373 16.66 -7.87 -15.39
N TYR A 374 15.93 -6.85 -14.98
CA TYR A 374 15.93 -5.53 -15.63
C TYR A 374 17.33 -4.88 -15.53
N ASP A 375 17.90 -4.83 -14.33
CA ASP A 375 19.21 -4.25 -14.09
C ASP A 375 20.32 -5.05 -14.83
N LEU A 376 20.22 -6.38 -14.84
CA LEU A 376 21.13 -7.27 -15.60
C LEU A 376 21.05 -7.00 -17.11
N LYS A 377 19.83 -6.90 -17.65
CA LYS A 377 19.61 -6.60 -19.08
C LYS A 377 20.24 -5.26 -19.44
N LYS A 378 19.97 -4.22 -18.66
CA LYS A 378 20.53 -2.87 -18.88
C LYS A 378 22.05 -2.84 -18.78
N ALA A 379 22.62 -3.56 -17.83
CA ALA A 379 24.07 -3.65 -17.68
C ALA A 379 24.72 -4.40 -18.86
N LYS A 380 24.11 -5.50 -19.32
CA LYS A 380 24.60 -6.24 -20.50
C LYS A 380 24.52 -5.37 -21.78
N GLU A 381 23.42 -4.66 -22.00
CA GLU A 381 23.27 -3.71 -23.11
C GLU A 381 24.38 -2.62 -23.07
N ARG A 382 24.65 -2.08 -21.88
CA ARG A 382 25.69 -1.06 -21.70
C ARG A 382 27.11 -1.62 -21.87
N ALA A 383 27.40 -2.78 -21.25
CA ALA A 383 28.70 -3.46 -21.37
C ALA A 383 29.02 -3.79 -22.83
N HIS A 384 28.05 -4.29 -23.58
CA HIS A 384 28.20 -4.60 -24.99
C HIS A 384 28.59 -3.36 -25.84
N ILE A 385 27.98 -2.20 -25.55
CA ILE A 385 28.38 -0.94 -26.20
C ILE A 385 29.81 -0.55 -25.82
N LEU A 386 30.18 -0.67 -24.53
CA LEU A 386 31.53 -0.33 -24.06
C LEU A 386 32.61 -1.25 -24.61
N GLU A 387 32.31 -2.54 -24.80
CA GLU A 387 33.19 -3.49 -25.49
C GLU A 387 33.48 -3.09 -26.93
N GLY A 388 32.41 -2.65 -27.64
CA GLY A 388 32.54 -2.09 -28.98
C GLY A 388 33.39 -0.81 -29.01
N LEU A 389 33.19 0.10 -28.05
CA LEU A 389 33.98 1.31 -27.93
C LEU A 389 35.45 1.02 -27.61
N LYS A 390 35.74 0.07 -26.70
CA LYS A 390 37.07 -0.37 -26.39
C LYS A 390 37.79 -0.93 -27.65
N LYS A 391 37.16 -1.87 -28.38
CA LYS A 391 37.66 -2.37 -29.65
C LYS A 391 37.88 -1.26 -30.68
N ALA A 392 37.01 -0.28 -30.73
CA ALA A 392 37.13 0.87 -31.64
C ALA A 392 38.34 1.77 -31.31
N THR A 393 38.76 1.88 -30.04
CA THR A 393 39.96 2.66 -29.67
C THR A 393 41.25 2.02 -30.15
N ASP A 394 41.29 0.69 -30.24
CA ASP A 394 42.48 -0.05 -30.73
C ASP A 394 42.68 0.12 -32.25
N ILE A 395 41.62 0.40 -33.00
CA ILE A 395 41.58 0.55 -34.46
C ILE A 395 41.16 1.94 -34.93
N VAL A 396 41.40 2.96 -34.10
CA VAL A 396 40.82 4.32 -34.33
C VAL A 396 41.24 4.93 -35.64
N ASP A 397 42.48 4.77 -36.09
CA ASP A 397 42.96 5.35 -37.31
C ASP A 397 42.27 4.76 -38.55
N GLU A 398 42.02 3.45 -38.55
CA GLU A 398 41.29 2.74 -39.59
C GLU A 398 39.82 3.16 -39.65
N LEU A 399 39.18 3.31 -38.48
CA LEU A 399 37.83 3.80 -38.34
C LEU A 399 37.68 5.21 -38.88
N ILE A 400 38.59 6.13 -38.55
CA ILE A 400 38.59 7.51 -39.06
C ILE A 400 38.76 7.52 -40.58
N ALA A 401 39.66 6.69 -41.10
CA ALA A 401 39.89 6.59 -42.57
C ALA A 401 38.60 6.10 -43.28
N THR A 402 37.94 5.09 -42.74
CA THR A 402 36.66 4.55 -43.27
C THR A 402 35.54 5.57 -43.22
N ILE A 403 35.35 6.27 -42.09
CA ILE A 403 34.32 7.31 -41.94
C ILE A 403 34.54 8.45 -42.93
N ARG A 404 35.80 8.88 -43.13
CA ARG A 404 36.16 9.97 -44.07
C ARG A 404 35.95 9.57 -45.53
N ALA A 405 36.03 8.29 -45.86
CA ALA A 405 35.78 7.78 -47.22
C ALA A 405 34.30 7.79 -47.58
N CYS A 406 33.39 7.77 -46.60
CA CYS A 406 31.96 7.77 -46.80
C CYS A 406 31.45 9.15 -47.24
N LYS A 407 30.64 9.21 -48.33
CA LYS A 407 30.06 10.45 -48.88
C LYS A 407 28.61 10.67 -48.49
N GLY A 408 27.90 9.62 -47.99
CA GLY A 408 26.47 9.61 -47.73
C GLY A 408 26.08 9.93 -46.26
N GLY A 409 26.98 10.44 -45.45
CA GLY A 409 26.71 10.87 -44.07
C GLY A 409 26.75 9.73 -43.05
N MET A 410 26.11 9.97 -41.84
CA MET A 410 26.23 9.06 -40.67
C MET A 410 25.68 7.66 -40.95
N ALA A 411 24.64 7.51 -41.74
CA ALA A 411 24.05 6.19 -42.03
C ALA A 411 24.98 5.31 -42.88
N GLU A 412 25.66 5.88 -43.89
CA GLU A 412 26.65 5.19 -44.71
C GLU A 412 27.89 4.84 -43.90
N ALA A 413 28.36 5.76 -43.05
CA ALA A 413 29.48 5.52 -42.15
C ALA A 413 29.21 4.38 -41.20
N LYS A 414 27.99 4.33 -40.61
CA LYS A 414 27.55 3.23 -39.71
C LYS A 414 27.56 1.89 -40.47
N ALA A 415 26.98 1.83 -41.66
CA ALA A 415 26.96 0.60 -42.48
C ALA A 415 28.38 0.12 -42.81
N ALA A 416 29.28 1.04 -43.24
CA ALA A 416 30.66 0.72 -43.55
C ALA A 416 31.45 0.17 -42.34
N ILE A 417 31.24 0.75 -41.16
CA ILE A 417 31.83 0.28 -39.90
C ILE A 417 31.36 -1.14 -39.57
N MET A 418 30.06 -1.40 -39.72
CA MET A 418 29.48 -2.73 -39.48
C MET A 418 30.06 -3.78 -40.41
N GLU A 419 30.14 -3.46 -41.70
CA GLU A 419 30.63 -4.38 -42.73
C GLU A 419 32.12 -4.64 -42.63
N GLN A 420 32.92 -3.61 -42.40
CA GLN A 420 34.38 -3.71 -42.43
C GLN A 420 34.98 -4.25 -41.13
N PHE A 421 34.43 -3.90 -39.97
CA PHE A 421 35.03 -4.23 -38.64
C PHE A 421 34.20 -5.21 -37.81
N GLY A 422 33.02 -5.61 -38.32
CA GLY A 422 32.14 -6.60 -37.69
C GLY A 422 31.49 -6.11 -36.38
N PHE A 423 31.23 -4.79 -36.27
CA PHE A 423 30.41 -4.24 -35.18
C PHE A 423 28.94 -4.43 -35.51
N ASP A 424 28.13 -4.59 -34.51
CA ASP A 424 26.68 -4.59 -34.65
C ASP A 424 26.09 -3.17 -34.65
N ASP A 425 24.77 -3.08 -34.87
CA ASP A 425 24.04 -1.82 -34.98
C ASP A 425 24.19 -0.89 -33.76
N PRO A 426 23.97 -1.33 -32.51
CA PRO A 426 24.18 -0.50 -31.33
C PRO A 426 25.63 -0.02 -31.12
N GLN A 427 26.61 -0.90 -31.39
CA GLN A 427 28.04 -0.57 -31.28
C GLN A 427 28.44 0.46 -32.34
N ALA A 428 28.08 0.22 -33.59
CA ALA A 428 28.37 1.14 -34.70
C ALA A 428 27.72 2.51 -34.52
N ASP A 429 26.48 2.57 -33.99
CA ASP A 429 25.81 3.82 -33.67
C ASP A 429 26.55 4.61 -32.59
N ALA A 430 27.03 3.92 -31.55
CA ALA A 430 27.82 4.55 -30.49
C ALA A 430 29.19 5.05 -31.00
N ILE A 431 29.84 4.30 -31.89
CA ILE A 431 31.13 4.65 -32.48
C ILE A 431 30.99 5.90 -33.38
N VAL A 432 29.99 5.96 -34.25
CA VAL A 432 29.78 7.12 -35.16
C VAL A 432 29.46 8.38 -34.37
N LYS A 433 28.81 8.27 -33.24
CA LYS A 433 28.48 9.39 -32.33
C LYS A 433 29.62 9.76 -31.35
N LEU A 434 30.74 9.02 -31.40
CA LEU A 434 31.87 9.24 -30.50
C LEU A 434 32.53 10.60 -30.76
N GLN A 435 32.67 11.40 -29.70
CA GLN A 435 33.41 12.66 -29.77
C GLN A 435 34.91 12.40 -29.73
N LEU A 436 35.69 13.07 -30.61
CA LEU A 436 37.17 12.92 -30.67
C LEU A 436 37.88 13.11 -29.33
N GLY A 437 37.35 13.98 -28.46
CA GLY A 437 37.90 14.17 -27.10
C GLY A 437 37.83 12.93 -26.20
N ARG A 438 36.92 11.98 -26.48
CA ARG A 438 36.80 10.72 -25.74
C ARG A 438 37.86 9.67 -26.12
N LEU A 439 38.67 9.95 -27.13
CA LEU A 439 39.83 9.14 -27.51
C LEU A 439 41.07 9.49 -26.69
N ALA A 440 41.03 10.47 -25.77
CA ALA A 440 42.14 10.74 -24.87
C ALA A 440 42.34 9.58 -23.88
N GLY A 441 43.61 9.29 -23.54
CA GLY A 441 43.97 8.13 -22.72
C GLY A 441 43.26 8.03 -21.36
N LEU A 442 42.96 9.18 -20.74
CA LEU A 442 42.15 9.24 -19.49
C LEU A 442 40.70 8.79 -19.67
N GLU A 443 40.10 9.02 -20.83
CA GLU A 443 38.72 8.60 -21.12
C GLU A 443 38.66 7.11 -21.47
N ILE A 444 39.69 6.56 -22.09
CA ILE A 444 39.79 5.13 -22.34
C ILE A 444 39.87 4.35 -21.03
N LEU A 445 40.67 4.82 -20.06
CA LEU A 445 40.73 4.22 -18.73
C LEU A 445 39.35 4.24 -18.03
N LYS A 446 38.55 5.31 -18.17
CA LYS A 446 37.20 5.36 -17.60
C LYS A 446 36.26 4.33 -18.25
N ILE A 447 36.40 4.10 -19.56
CA ILE A 447 35.61 3.07 -20.27
C ILE A 447 35.98 1.68 -19.73
N GLU A 448 37.25 1.41 -19.51
CA GLU A 448 37.74 0.12 -18.96
C GLU A 448 37.27 -0.07 -17.50
N GLU A 449 37.36 0.96 -16.66
CA GLU A 449 36.85 0.92 -15.29
C GLU A 449 35.32 0.72 -15.23
N GLU A 450 34.55 1.42 -16.07
CA GLU A 450 33.10 1.24 -16.18
C GLU A 450 32.77 -0.19 -16.63
N LEU A 451 33.46 -0.72 -17.63
CA LEU A 451 33.27 -2.07 -18.16
C LEU A 451 33.57 -3.13 -17.09
N ALA A 452 34.69 -3.02 -16.39
CA ALA A 452 35.04 -3.93 -15.29
C ALA A 452 34.01 -3.89 -14.15
N SER A 453 33.54 -2.70 -13.79
CA SER A 453 32.47 -2.53 -12.79
C SER A 453 31.14 -3.16 -13.22
N LEU A 454 30.78 -3.02 -14.52
CA LEU A 454 29.56 -3.63 -15.06
C LEU A 454 29.69 -5.15 -15.12
N GLN A 455 30.84 -5.70 -15.50
CA GLN A 455 31.08 -7.14 -15.54
C GLN A 455 30.93 -7.76 -14.14
N ALA A 456 31.49 -7.14 -13.11
CA ALA A 456 31.35 -7.60 -11.73
C ALA A 456 29.87 -7.57 -11.26
N LYS A 457 29.10 -6.53 -11.65
CA LYS A 457 27.66 -6.45 -11.36
C LYS A 457 26.87 -7.53 -12.11
N ILE A 458 27.17 -7.77 -13.39
CA ILE A 458 26.54 -8.81 -14.20
C ILE A 458 26.72 -10.18 -13.56
N GLU A 459 27.97 -10.54 -13.18
CA GLU A 459 28.26 -11.80 -12.51
C GLU A 459 27.48 -11.96 -11.19
N ASN A 460 27.42 -10.88 -10.41
CA ASN A 460 26.66 -10.90 -9.15
C ASN A 460 25.16 -11.08 -9.39
N TRP A 461 24.55 -10.37 -10.35
CA TRP A 461 23.11 -10.50 -10.64
C TRP A 461 22.77 -11.86 -11.26
N GLU A 462 23.64 -12.42 -12.10
CA GLU A 462 23.48 -13.78 -12.60
C GLU A 462 23.53 -14.80 -11.46
N ALA A 463 24.44 -14.62 -10.51
CA ALA A 463 24.54 -15.48 -9.33
C ALA A 463 23.32 -15.35 -8.41
N ILE A 464 22.74 -14.15 -8.27
CA ILE A 464 21.50 -13.94 -7.52
C ILE A 464 20.33 -14.67 -8.18
N LEU A 465 20.17 -14.52 -9.50
CA LEU A 465 19.07 -15.15 -10.25
C LEU A 465 19.17 -16.68 -10.31
N ALA A 466 20.36 -17.23 -10.14
CA ALA A 466 20.60 -18.68 -10.14
C ALA A 466 20.33 -19.35 -8.78
N ASP A 467 20.15 -18.58 -7.70
CA ASP A 467 20.04 -19.09 -6.34
C ASP A 467 18.86 -18.45 -5.60
N ASP A 468 17.79 -19.22 -5.38
CA ASP A 468 16.59 -18.79 -4.68
C ASP A 468 16.89 -18.29 -3.25
N ALA A 469 17.86 -18.89 -2.58
CA ALA A 469 18.25 -18.48 -1.23
C ALA A 469 18.84 -17.05 -1.22
N ARG A 470 19.56 -16.66 -2.26
CA ARG A 470 20.08 -15.28 -2.40
C ARG A 470 18.98 -14.26 -2.64
N VAL A 471 17.98 -14.61 -3.44
CA VAL A 471 16.81 -13.73 -3.65
C VAL A 471 16.06 -13.50 -2.33
N LEU A 472 15.78 -14.56 -1.58
CA LEU A 472 15.13 -14.45 -0.27
C LEU A 472 16.00 -13.71 0.77
N ALA A 473 17.33 -13.83 0.69
CA ALA A 473 18.24 -13.05 1.54
C ALA A 473 18.11 -11.53 1.27
N ILE A 474 17.96 -11.13 0.00
CA ILE A 474 17.73 -9.73 -0.37
C ILE A 474 16.36 -9.26 0.16
N VAL A 475 15.32 -10.07 0.02
CA VAL A 475 13.99 -9.75 0.59
C VAL A 475 14.08 -9.51 2.10
N LYS A 476 14.81 -10.37 2.83
CA LYS A 476 15.05 -10.22 4.28
C LYS A 476 15.79 -8.93 4.61
N GLU A 477 16.85 -8.61 3.88
CA GLU A 477 17.63 -7.39 4.08
C GLU A 477 16.78 -6.14 3.86
N GLU A 478 15.99 -6.09 2.79
CA GLU A 478 15.08 -4.99 2.51
C GLU A 478 13.99 -4.83 3.59
N LEU A 479 13.42 -5.94 4.07
CA LEU A 479 12.46 -5.92 5.19
C LEU A 479 13.09 -5.39 6.48
N LEU A 480 14.32 -5.81 6.79
CA LEU A 480 15.07 -5.31 7.96
C LEU A 480 15.37 -3.81 7.84
N GLU A 481 15.69 -3.33 6.63
CA GLU A 481 15.86 -1.90 6.38
C GLU A 481 14.56 -1.14 6.63
N MET A 482 13.42 -1.65 6.14
CA MET A 482 12.10 -1.06 6.40
C MET A 482 11.79 -1.01 7.90
N LYS A 483 12.04 -2.10 8.64
CA LYS A 483 11.90 -2.15 10.08
C LYS A 483 12.78 -1.10 10.79
N LYS A 484 14.03 -0.95 10.38
CA LYS A 484 14.97 0.02 10.94
C LYS A 484 14.54 1.48 10.70
N ARG A 485 13.97 1.78 9.53
CA ARG A 485 13.61 3.15 9.12
C ARG A 485 12.25 3.60 9.63
N PHE A 486 11.29 2.69 9.74
CA PHE A 486 9.87 3.00 9.99
C PHE A 486 9.27 2.23 11.17
N GLY A 487 10.01 1.29 11.75
CA GLY A 487 9.53 0.53 12.91
C GLY A 487 9.33 1.42 14.14
N ASP A 488 8.24 1.19 14.85
CA ASP A 488 7.89 1.86 16.09
C ASP A 488 7.36 0.84 17.11
N GLU A 489 7.09 1.31 18.33
CA GLU A 489 6.53 0.47 19.37
C GLU A 489 5.03 0.21 19.15
N ARG A 490 4.57 -0.92 19.67
CA ARG A 490 3.14 -1.26 19.71
C ARG A 490 2.37 -0.23 20.53
N ARG A 491 1.24 0.23 19.98
CA ARG A 491 0.32 1.16 20.64
C ARG A 491 -0.76 0.42 21.43
N THR A 492 -1.33 -0.64 20.87
CA THR A 492 -2.43 -1.41 21.46
C THR A 492 -1.91 -2.42 22.48
N GLU A 493 -2.43 -2.37 23.71
CA GLU A 493 -2.12 -3.32 24.78
C GLU A 493 -2.88 -4.64 24.57
N LEU A 494 -2.25 -5.75 24.93
CA LEU A 494 -2.86 -7.07 24.94
C LEU A 494 -3.11 -7.50 26.38
N SER A 495 -4.36 -7.53 26.80
CA SER A 495 -4.71 -7.99 28.15
C SER A 495 -4.58 -9.51 28.24
N LEU A 496 -3.83 -9.97 29.25
CA LEU A 496 -3.65 -11.40 29.57
C LEU A 496 -4.69 -11.92 30.56
N ILE A 497 -5.53 -11.04 31.11
CA ILE A 497 -6.41 -11.35 32.25
C ILE A 497 -7.63 -12.18 31.87
N HIS A 498 -7.90 -12.36 30.57
CA HIS A 498 -9.02 -13.14 30.05
C HIS A 498 -8.53 -14.21 29.06
N ILE A 499 -7.74 -15.14 29.56
CA ILE A 499 -7.36 -16.38 28.85
C ILE A 499 -8.47 -17.41 29.03
#